data_2b670741ede8e44bd737d3b37248859e
#
_entry.id   2b670741ede8e44bd737d3b37248859e
#
_cell.length_a   1.000
_cell.length_b   1.000
_cell.length_c   1.000
_cell.angle_alpha   90.00
_cell.angle_beta   90.00
_cell.angle_gamma   90.00
#
_symmetry.space_group_name_H-M   'P 1'
#
loop_
_entity.id
_entity.type
_entity.pdbx_description
1 polymer ?
#
loop_
_entity_poly.entity_id
_entity_poly.type
_entity_poly.pdbx_seq_one_letter_code
_entity_poly.pdbx_strand_id
1 'polypeptide(L)'
;ADPWLLNTPGGVVDLKTGRMRTHERADRMTKITTATPSGDCPTWRQFIDEVTGGDQELQSYLQRMVGYALTGSTQEHALFFLYGTGANGKSVFVNTLATILGDYATNAPMDTFMETRTDRHPTDMAGLRGARFVAAIETEQGKRWAESKLKNLTGGDKISPRFMRQDFFEFFPQFKLFVAGNHKPAIRNIDEAMKRRLHLIPFTVTIPPE
;
A
#
# COMPACT_ATOMS: atom_id res chain seq x y z
N ALA A 1 -4.50 -8.33 16.33
CA ALA A 1 -3.09 -7.92 16.54
C ALA A 1 -3.03 -6.39 16.62
N ASP A 2 -2.11 -5.87 17.41
CA ASP A 2 -1.86 -4.42 17.55
C ASP A 2 -1.38 -3.85 16.19
N PRO A 3 -1.96 -2.75 15.67
CA PRO A 3 -1.55 -2.15 14.41
C PRO A 3 -0.14 -1.54 14.43
N TRP A 4 0.43 -1.34 15.60
CA TRP A 4 1.77 -0.78 15.79
C TRP A 4 2.87 -1.83 16.00
N LEU A 5 2.52 -3.10 16.02
CA LEU A 5 3.48 -4.20 16.11
C LEU A 5 3.65 -4.86 14.74
N LEU A 6 4.89 -5.03 14.29
CA LEU A 6 5.24 -5.71 13.04
C LEU A 6 5.97 -7.02 13.36
N ASN A 7 5.42 -8.13 12.89
CA ASN A 7 6.03 -9.43 13.05
C ASN A 7 7.07 -9.68 11.95
N THR A 8 8.28 -10.02 12.35
CA THR A 8 9.40 -10.31 11.44
C THR A 8 10.05 -11.65 11.81
N PRO A 9 10.82 -12.29 10.93
CA PRO A 9 11.51 -13.55 11.27
C PRO A 9 12.41 -13.46 12.52
N GLY A 10 13.01 -12.31 12.78
CA GLY A 10 13.89 -12.09 13.92
C GLY A 10 13.20 -11.65 15.21
N GLY A 11 11.90 -11.33 15.18
CA GLY A 11 11.17 -10.84 16.34
C GLY A 11 10.04 -9.89 15.98
N VAL A 12 9.42 -9.34 17.01
CA VAL A 12 8.34 -8.35 16.88
C VAL A 12 8.92 -6.94 17.03
N VAL A 13 8.70 -6.09 16.04
CA VAL A 13 9.13 -4.69 16.07
C VAL A 13 7.97 -3.81 16.56
N ASP A 14 8.21 -3.03 17.60
CA ASP A 14 7.34 -1.93 17.99
C ASP A 14 7.64 -0.73 17.09
N LEU A 15 6.70 -0.41 16.21
CA LEU A 15 6.85 0.65 15.21
C LEU A 15 6.79 2.07 15.78
N LYS A 16 6.38 2.23 17.06
CA LYS A 16 6.41 3.52 17.74
C LYS A 16 7.80 3.83 18.28
N THR A 17 8.53 2.80 18.71
CA THR A 17 9.83 2.95 19.36
C THR A 17 11.01 2.48 18.51
N GLY A 18 10.74 1.70 17.44
CA GLY A 18 11.75 1.03 16.63
C GLY A 18 12.43 -0.16 17.34
N ARG A 19 11.99 -0.53 18.53
CA ARG A 19 12.61 -1.63 19.30
C ARG A 19 12.06 -2.98 18.87
N MET A 20 12.95 -3.96 18.78
CA MET A 20 12.59 -5.34 18.49
C MET A 20 12.67 -6.18 19.77
N ARG A 21 11.71 -7.08 19.96
CA ARG A 21 11.67 -8.07 21.04
C ARG A 21 11.36 -9.46 20.50
N THR A 22 11.50 -10.46 21.33
CA THR A 22 11.13 -11.85 21.01
C THR A 22 9.62 -11.98 20.74
N HIS A 23 9.26 -13.02 19.98
CA HIS A 23 7.87 -13.36 19.72
C HIS A 23 7.14 -13.80 20.99
N GLU A 24 5.91 -13.36 21.14
CA GLU A 24 5.01 -13.79 22.21
C GLU A 24 3.66 -14.25 21.64
N ARG A 25 3.15 -15.37 22.12
CA ARG A 25 1.83 -15.89 21.69
C ARG A 25 0.69 -14.92 21.98
N ALA A 26 0.84 -14.11 23.01
CA ALA A 26 -0.13 -13.09 23.42
C ALA A 26 -0.36 -12.03 22.33
N ASP A 27 0.61 -11.78 21.43
CA ASP A 27 0.46 -10.82 20.32
C ASP A 27 -0.55 -11.28 19.26
N ARG A 28 -0.86 -12.57 19.20
CA ARG A 28 -1.83 -13.17 18.27
C ARG A 28 -1.57 -12.78 16.81
N MET A 29 -0.31 -12.72 16.41
CA MET A 29 0.10 -12.40 15.06
C MET A 29 0.07 -13.62 14.16
N THR A 30 -0.61 -13.50 13.01
CA THR A 30 -0.75 -14.58 12.01
C THR A 30 -0.08 -14.22 10.69
N LYS A 31 0.51 -13.02 10.59
CA LYS A 31 1.22 -12.51 9.42
C LYS A 31 2.66 -12.21 9.80
N ILE A 32 3.57 -12.34 8.83
CA ILE A 32 4.99 -12.13 9.03
C ILE A 32 5.61 -11.48 7.77
N THR A 33 6.62 -10.66 7.96
CA THR A 33 7.46 -10.15 6.86
C THR A 33 8.42 -11.21 6.38
N THR A 34 9.02 -11.06 5.21
CA THR A 34 10.05 -11.97 4.71
C THR A 34 11.46 -11.60 5.21
N ALA A 35 11.63 -10.39 5.72
CA ALA A 35 12.91 -9.87 6.17
C ALA A 35 12.81 -9.34 7.61
N THR A 36 13.93 -9.45 8.33
CA THR A 36 14.13 -8.81 9.63
C THR A 36 14.87 -7.48 9.44
N PRO A 37 14.49 -6.39 10.11
CA PRO A 37 15.24 -5.14 10.06
C PRO A 37 16.66 -5.35 10.60
N SER A 38 17.66 -5.25 9.72
CA SER A 38 19.07 -5.40 10.11
C SER A 38 19.99 -4.87 9.01
N GLY A 39 21.18 -4.39 9.39
CA GLY A 39 22.22 -3.98 8.48
C GLY A 39 21.93 -2.74 7.65
N ASP A 40 22.70 -2.56 6.60
CA ASP A 40 22.58 -1.49 5.62
C ASP A 40 21.96 -1.99 4.31
N CYS A 41 21.44 -1.07 3.50
CA CYS A 41 20.78 -1.37 2.22
C CYS A 41 21.30 -0.47 1.08
N PRO A 42 22.62 -0.55 0.74
CA PRO A 42 23.24 0.37 -0.22
C PRO A 42 22.57 0.31 -1.60
N THR A 43 22.28 -0.87 -2.12
CA THR A 43 21.60 -1.05 -3.41
C THR A 43 20.23 -0.40 -3.43
N TRP A 44 19.46 -0.53 -2.34
CA TRP A 44 18.15 0.13 -2.24
C TRP A 44 18.28 1.66 -2.20
N ARG A 45 19.27 2.17 -1.46
CA ARG A 45 19.53 3.63 -1.42
C ARG A 45 19.93 4.17 -2.78
N GLN A 46 20.80 3.47 -3.49
CA GLN A 46 21.17 3.84 -4.85
C GLN A 46 19.96 3.85 -5.78
N PHE A 47 19.15 2.79 -5.74
CA PHE A 47 17.91 2.72 -6.52
C PHE A 47 16.97 3.90 -6.22
N ILE A 48 16.78 4.25 -4.94
CA ILE A 48 15.93 5.39 -4.55
C ILE A 48 16.52 6.70 -5.07
N ASP A 49 17.83 6.88 -5.01
CA ASP A 49 18.50 8.07 -5.55
C ASP A 49 18.30 8.20 -7.06
N GLU A 50 18.46 7.11 -7.80
CA GLU A 50 18.26 7.07 -9.25
C GLU A 50 16.81 7.40 -9.65
N VAL A 51 15.81 6.73 -9.05
CA VAL A 51 14.39 6.91 -9.44
C VAL A 51 13.82 8.27 -9.04
N THR A 52 14.45 8.94 -8.07
CA THR A 52 14.08 10.29 -7.64
C THR A 52 14.92 11.38 -8.30
N GLY A 53 15.97 11.01 -9.06
CA GLY A 53 16.91 11.97 -9.63
C GLY A 53 17.67 12.78 -8.58
N GLY A 54 17.94 12.19 -7.41
CA GLY A 54 18.62 12.84 -6.29
C GLY A 54 17.76 13.78 -5.45
N ASP A 55 16.44 13.85 -5.68
CA ASP A 55 15.53 14.72 -4.91
C ASP A 55 15.38 14.22 -3.46
N GLN A 56 16.06 14.88 -2.53
CA GLN A 56 16.11 14.52 -1.12
C GLN A 56 14.76 14.69 -0.40
N GLU A 57 13.93 15.62 -0.83
CA GLU A 57 12.59 15.82 -0.26
C GLU A 57 11.67 14.65 -0.64
N LEU A 58 11.71 14.25 -1.92
CA LEU A 58 10.99 13.10 -2.40
C LEU A 58 11.48 11.80 -1.74
N GLN A 59 12.79 11.60 -1.58
CA GLN A 59 13.36 10.45 -0.87
C GLN A 59 12.86 10.38 0.59
N SER A 60 12.92 11.50 1.29
CA SER A 60 12.42 11.60 2.67
C SER A 60 10.92 11.36 2.75
N TYR A 61 10.15 11.81 1.75
CA TYR A 61 8.73 11.52 1.66
C TYR A 61 8.47 10.04 1.44
N LEU A 62 9.16 9.39 0.49
CA LEU A 62 9.05 7.96 0.23
C LEU A 62 9.37 7.12 1.48
N GLN A 63 10.40 7.52 2.24
CA GLN A 63 10.74 6.85 3.51
C GLN A 63 9.60 6.92 4.52
N ARG A 64 9.00 8.10 4.73
CA ARG A 64 7.85 8.27 5.65
C ARG A 64 6.63 7.50 5.16
N MET A 65 6.33 7.54 3.86
CA MET A 65 5.24 6.82 3.23
C MET A 65 5.36 5.31 3.46
N VAL A 66 6.55 4.74 3.24
CA VAL A 66 6.82 3.32 3.47
C VAL A 66 6.76 3.01 4.97
N GLY A 67 7.33 3.85 5.83
CA GLY A 67 7.23 3.71 7.28
C GLY A 67 5.78 3.66 7.76
N TYR A 68 4.92 4.53 7.23
CA TYR A 68 3.48 4.51 7.51
C TYR A 68 2.83 3.22 6.99
N ALA A 69 3.26 2.70 5.83
CA ALA A 69 2.74 1.45 5.27
C ALA A 69 3.06 0.22 6.13
N LEU A 70 4.12 0.24 6.95
CA LEU A 70 4.43 -0.83 7.90
C LEU A 70 3.38 -0.95 9.01
N THR A 71 2.71 0.15 9.36
CA THR A 71 1.70 0.18 10.43
C THR A 71 0.36 -0.37 9.94
N GLY A 72 -0.51 -0.76 10.86
CA GLY A 72 -1.92 -1.01 10.58
C GLY A 72 -2.82 0.21 10.76
N SER A 73 -2.25 1.41 10.99
CA SER A 73 -3.00 2.66 11.18
C SER A 73 -3.51 3.19 9.85
N THR A 74 -4.73 3.71 9.82
CA THR A 74 -5.35 4.40 8.68
C THR A 74 -5.67 5.85 9.00
N GLN A 75 -5.11 6.43 10.06
CA GLN A 75 -5.45 7.77 10.56
C GLN A 75 -5.22 8.90 9.55
N GLU A 76 -4.22 8.75 8.68
CA GLU A 76 -3.92 9.73 7.63
C GLU A 76 -4.85 9.59 6.40
N HIS A 77 -5.70 8.57 6.35
CA HIS A 77 -6.62 8.29 5.24
C HIS A 77 -5.93 8.22 3.86
N ALA A 78 -4.65 7.92 3.80
CA ALA A 78 -3.81 8.09 2.62
C ALA A 78 -4.02 7.01 1.55
N LEU A 79 -3.99 7.47 0.30
CA LEU A 79 -3.93 6.69 -0.93
C LEU A 79 -2.76 7.21 -1.76
N PHE A 80 -1.82 6.34 -2.13
CA PHE A 80 -0.61 6.70 -2.85
C PHE A 80 -0.71 6.30 -4.33
N PHE A 81 -0.57 7.27 -5.21
CA PHE A 81 -0.57 7.05 -6.65
C PHE A 81 0.80 7.37 -7.26
N LEU A 82 1.51 6.33 -7.67
CA LEU A 82 2.82 6.43 -8.31
C LEU A 82 2.60 6.59 -9.81
N TYR A 83 3.02 7.72 -10.38
CA TYR A 83 2.83 8.01 -11.80
C TYR A 83 4.16 8.26 -12.53
N GLY A 84 4.16 7.96 -13.84
CA GLY A 84 5.30 8.19 -14.75
C GLY A 84 5.25 7.26 -15.96
N THR A 85 5.87 7.68 -17.07
CA THR A 85 5.65 7.16 -18.43
C THR A 85 6.25 5.79 -18.74
N GLY A 86 6.83 5.07 -17.79
CA GLY A 86 7.50 3.78 -17.98
C GLY A 86 9.01 3.86 -17.78
N ALA A 87 9.69 2.72 -17.66
CA ALA A 87 11.13 2.59 -17.42
C ALA A 87 11.68 3.52 -16.31
N ASN A 88 10.96 3.63 -15.20
CA ASN A 88 11.19 4.61 -14.13
C ASN A 88 11.18 4.00 -12.71
N GLY A 89 11.27 2.68 -12.61
CA GLY A 89 11.40 1.98 -11.33
C GLY A 89 10.12 1.78 -10.51
N LYS A 90 8.93 2.28 -10.91
CA LYS A 90 7.68 2.10 -10.14
C LYS A 90 7.40 0.65 -9.76
N SER A 91 7.47 -0.26 -10.73
CA SER A 91 7.19 -1.68 -10.50
C SER A 91 8.24 -2.32 -9.59
N VAL A 92 9.51 -1.95 -9.76
CA VAL A 92 10.60 -2.41 -8.89
C VAL A 92 10.34 -1.95 -7.45
N PHE A 93 10.01 -0.67 -7.26
CA PHE A 93 9.68 -0.10 -5.95
C PHE A 93 8.53 -0.87 -5.27
N VAL A 94 7.39 -1.00 -5.95
CA VAL A 94 6.20 -1.66 -5.40
C VAL A 94 6.45 -3.14 -5.11
N ASN A 95 7.09 -3.87 -6.04
CA ASN A 95 7.34 -5.29 -5.89
C ASN A 95 8.36 -5.59 -4.78
N THR A 96 9.40 -4.78 -4.65
CA THR A 96 10.39 -4.92 -3.57
C THR A 96 9.72 -4.75 -2.20
N LEU A 97 8.89 -3.73 -2.04
CA LEU A 97 8.14 -3.51 -0.80
C LEU A 97 7.17 -4.65 -0.51
N ALA A 98 6.43 -5.11 -1.52
CA ALA A 98 5.51 -6.23 -1.37
C ALA A 98 6.25 -7.52 -0.95
N THR A 99 7.41 -7.78 -1.55
CA THR A 99 8.26 -8.93 -1.21
C THR A 99 8.74 -8.86 0.23
N ILE A 100 9.26 -7.72 0.67
CA ILE A 100 9.74 -7.54 2.05
C ILE A 100 8.60 -7.68 3.06
N LEU A 101 7.45 -7.12 2.75
CA LEU A 101 6.27 -7.15 3.65
C LEU A 101 5.62 -8.52 3.75
N GLY A 102 5.88 -9.44 2.80
CA GLY A 102 5.39 -10.82 2.85
C GLY A 102 3.89 -10.91 3.05
N ASP A 103 3.45 -11.57 4.12
CA ASP A 103 2.01 -11.75 4.40
C ASP A 103 1.23 -10.45 4.62
N TYR A 104 1.91 -9.35 4.94
CA TYR A 104 1.28 -8.04 5.11
C TYR A 104 1.01 -7.31 3.79
N ALA A 105 1.54 -7.81 2.66
CA ALA A 105 1.29 -7.27 1.33
C ALA A 105 0.28 -8.13 0.56
N THR A 106 -0.48 -7.50 -0.31
CA THR A 106 -1.34 -8.18 -1.28
C THR A 106 -1.52 -7.34 -2.54
N ASN A 107 -1.76 -7.99 -3.67
CA ASN A 107 -2.15 -7.34 -4.92
C ASN A 107 -3.67 -7.41 -5.06
N ALA A 108 -4.26 -6.30 -5.49
CA ALA A 108 -5.68 -6.23 -5.81
C ALA A 108 -5.86 -5.82 -7.28
N PRO A 109 -6.81 -6.42 -7.99
CA PRO A 109 -7.19 -5.93 -9.32
C PRO A 109 -7.62 -4.46 -9.23
N MET A 110 -7.13 -3.60 -10.12
CA MET A 110 -7.50 -2.17 -10.12
C MET A 110 -9.01 -1.96 -10.21
N ASP A 111 -9.69 -2.82 -10.89
CA ASP A 111 -11.15 -2.86 -10.99
C ASP A 111 -11.88 -2.94 -9.64
N THR A 112 -11.23 -3.44 -8.57
CA THR A 112 -11.76 -3.44 -7.21
C THR A 112 -12.06 -2.00 -6.74
N PHE A 113 -11.32 -1.03 -7.26
CA PHE A 113 -11.36 0.38 -6.87
C PHE A 113 -12.06 1.28 -7.90
N MET A 114 -12.54 0.71 -9.00
CA MET A 114 -13.20 1.43 -10.09
C MET A 114 -14.73 1.39 -9.96
N GLU A 115 -15.41 2.38 -10.54
CA GLU A 115 -16.86 2.34 -10.71
C GLU A 115 -17.25 1.19 -11.64
N THR A 116 -18.22 0.40 -11.23
CA THR A 116 -18.78 -0.69 -12.03
C THR A 116 -20.29 -0.53 -12.15
N ARG A 117 -20.84 -0.89 -13.30
CA ARG A 117 -22.29 -0.88 -13.54
C ARG A 117 -23.04 -2.04 -12.86
N THR A 118 -22.30 -3.05 -12.42
CA THR A 118 -22.85 -4.24 -11.75
C THR A 118 -22.16 -4.40 -10.41
N ASP A 119 -22.94 -4.83 -9.40
CA ASP A 119 -22.37 -5.19 -8.10
C ASP A 119 -21.34 -6.31 -8.28
N ARG A 120 -20.08 -5.98 -8.04
CA ARG A 120 -19.00 -6.98 -8.03
C ARG A 120 -19.10 -7.85 -6.78
N HIS A 121 -18.63 -9.07 -6.94
CA HIS A 121 -18.61 -10.02 -5.85
C HIS A 121 -17.72 -9.49 -4.71
N PRO A 122 -18.19 -9.46 -3.45
CA PRO A 122 -17.44 -8.92 -2.30
C PRO A 122 -16.15 -9.68 -1.98
N THR A 123 -15.84 -10.75 -2.69
CA THR A 123 -14.62 -11.58 -2.53
C THR A 123 -13.33 -10.80 -2.73
N ASP A 124 -13.29 -9.83 -3.66
CA ASP A 124 -12.08 -9.03 -3.93
C ASP A 124 -11.65 -8.23 -2.69
N MET A 125 -12.63 -7.78 -1.88
CA MET A 125 -12.33 -7.09 -0.62
C MET A 125 -12.02 -8.05 0.53
N ALA A 126 -12.50 -9.28 0.46
CA ALA A 126 -12.23 -10.28 1.51
C ALA A 126 -10.73 -10.63 1.61
N GLY A 127 -10.03 -10.66 0.47
CA GLY A 127 -8.58 -10.89 0.40
C GLY A 127 -7.72 -9.77 1.01
N LEU A 128 -8.30 -8.58 1.27
CA LEU A 128 -7.58 -7.46 1.85
C LEU A 128 -7.46 -7.54 3.38
N ARG A 129 -8.13 -8.51 4.01
CA ARG A 129 -8.14 -8.66 5.47
C ARG A 129 -6.73 -8.84 6.02
N GLY A 130 -6.35 -7.94 6.94
CA GLY A 130 -5.07 -7.97 7.63
C GLY A 130 -3.86 -7.57 6.78
N ALA A 131 -4.05 -7.17 5.51
CA ALA A 131 -3.01 -6.52 4.75
C ALA A 131 -2.70 -5.13 5.33
N ARG A 132 -1.46 -4.66 5.14
CA ARG A 132 -0.99 -3.30 5.45
C ARG A 132 -0.59 -2.54 4.19
N PHE A 133 -0.22 -3.28 3.17
CA PHE A 133 0.19 -2.79 1.86
C PHE A 133 -0.66 -3.48 0.79
N VAL A 134 -1.45 -2.70 0.06
CA VAL A 134 -2.24 -3.20 -1.07
C VAL A 134 -1.76 -2.53 -2.34
N ALA A 135 -1.20 -3.31 -3.26
CA ALA A 135 -0.77 -2.82 -4.56
C ALA A 135 -1.85 -3.03 -5.61
N ALA A 136 -2.04 -2.05 -6.48
CA ALA A 136 -2.85 -2.16 -7.69
C ALA A 136 -2.13 -1.50 -8.87
N ILE A 137 -2.30 -2.06 -10.07
CA ILE A 137 -1.71 -1.51 -11.30
C ILE A 137 -2.84 -1.01 -12.18
N GLU A 138 -2.78 0.27 -12.54
CA GLU A 138 -3.72 0.87 -13.49
C GLU A 138 -3.29 0.51 -14.91
N THR A 139 -4.11 -0.28 -15.59
CA THR A 139 -3.85 -0.76 -16.96
C THR A 139 -4.66 -0.03 -18.02
N GLU A 140 -5.74 0.63 -17.65
CA GLU A 140 -6.68 1.25 -18.58
C GLU A 140 -6.93 2.72 -18.24
N GLN A 141 -6.73 3.59 -19.24
CA GLN A 141 -7.05 5.01 -19.14
C GLN A 141 -8.57 5.25 -19.18
N GLY A 142 -9.03 6.23 -18.40
CA GLY A 142 -10.39 6.76 -18.51
C GLY A 142 -11.46 6.05 -17.69
N LYS A 143 -11.15 4.97 -17.01
CA LYS A 143 -12.07 4.39 -16.02
C LYS A 143 -12.21 5.32 -14.82
N ARG A 144 -13.42 5.42 -14.27
CA ARG A 144 -13.70 6.25 -13.10
C ARG A 144 -13.39 5.49 -11.81
N TRP A 145 -12.81 6.19 -10.88
CA TRP A 145 -12.54 5.68 -9.54
C TRP A 145 -13.84 5.66 -8.71
N ALA A 146 -14.07 4.59 -7.98
CA ALA A 146 -15.19 4.45 -7.04
C ALA A 146 -14.91 5.27 -5.76
N GLU A 147 -15.08 6.59 -5.83
CA GLU A 147 -14.67 7.53 -4.78
C GLU A 147 -15.23 7.17 -3.41
N SER A 148 -16.52 6.83 -3.32
CA SER A 148 -17.16 6.44 -2.05
C SER A 148 -16.50 5.19 -1.45
N LYS A 149 -16.18 4.19 -2.29
CA LYS A 149 -15.48 2.98 -1.85
C LYS A 149 -14.08 3.30 -1.36
N LEU A 150 -13.33 4.12 -2.09
CA LEU A 150 -11.98 4.53 -1.69
C LEU A 150 -11.99 5.29 -0.38
N LYS A 151 -12.96 6.18 -0.18
CA LYS A 151 -13.14 6.91 1.10
C LYS A 151 -13.38 5.96 2.27
N ASN A 152 -14.23 4.96 2.09
CA ASN A 152 -14.51 3.96 3.14
C ASN A 152 -13.26 3.10 3.42
N LEU A 153 -12.58 2.61 2.38
CA LEU A 153 -11.40 1.75 2.53
C LEU A 153 -10.21 2.47 3.17
N THR A 154 -10.02 3.75 2.86
CA THR A 154 -8.94 4.56 3.44
C THR A 154 -9.33 5.23 4.74
N GLY A 155 -10.64 5.39 5.00
CA GLY A 155 -11.18 6.04 6.20
C GLY A 155 -11.11 5.21 7.46
N GLY A 156 -10.84 3.90 7.33
CA GLY A 156 -10.86 2.98 8.46
C GLY A 156 -12.26 2.54 8.86
N ASP A 157 -13.26 2.77 8.01
CA ASP A 157 -14.62 2.29 8.23
C ASP A 157 -14.66 0.75 8.14
N LYS A 158 -15.51 0.16 9.00
CA LYS A 158 -15.71 -1.29 8.98
C LYS A 158 -16.33 -1.72 7.66
N ILE A 159 -15.76 -2.72 7.04
CA ILE A 159 -16.27 -3.34 5.80
C ILE A 159 -16.75 -4.77 6.07
N SER A 160 -17.79 -5.20 5.33
CA SER A 160 -18.41 -6.51 5.48
C SER A 160 -18.36 -7.28 4.15
N PRO A 161 -17.22 -7.85 3.77
CA PRO A 161 -17.10 -8.71 2.61
C PRO A 161 -17.43 -10.17 2.93
N ARG A 162 -17.42 -11.01 1.89
CA ARG A 162 -17.47 -12.48 2.04
C ARG A 162 -16.60 -13.15 1.00
N PHE A 163 -16.07 -14.32 1.30
CA PHE A 163 -15.54 -15.23 0.30
C PHE A 163 -16.70 -15.90 -0.46
N MET A 164 -16.41 -16.42 -1.64
CA MET A 164 -17.40 -17.13 -2.44
C MET A 164 -17.99 -18.31 -1.64
N ARG A 165 -19.32 -18.41 -1.60
CA ARG A 165 -20.07 -19.45 -0.87
C ARG A 165 -19.82 -19.48 0.65
N GLN A 166 -19.39 -18.37 1.24
CA GLN A 166 -19.22 -18.23 2.68
C GLN A 166 -20.09 -17.09 3.22
N ASP A 167 -20.27 -17.06 4.53
CA ASP A 167 -20.95 -16.00 5.24
C ASP A 167 -20.15 -14.70 5.21
N PHE A 168 -20.84 -13.57 5.42
CA PHE A 168 -20.22 -12.27 5.57
C PHE A 168 -19.40 -12.22 6.86
N PHE A 169 -18.26 -11.57 6.80
CA PHE A 169 -17.48 -11.24 7.99
C PHE A 169 -17.09 -9.77 7.96
N GLU A 170 -16.82 -9.22 9.12
CA GLU A 170 -16.48 -7.83 9.25
C GLU A 170 -15.02 -7.63 9.64
N PHE A 171 -14.37 -6.61 9.08
CA PHE A 171 -13.05 -6.18 9.54
C PHE A 171 -12.82 -4.68 9.28
N PHE A 172 -11.91 -4.09 10.05
CA PHE A 172 -11.42 -2.75 9.81
C PHE A 172 -10.23 -2.81 8.86
N PRO A 173 -10.23 -2.06 7.75
CA PRO A 173 -9.04 -1.91 6.89
C PRO A 173 -7.84 -1.42 7.69
N GLN A 174 -6.69 -2.03 7.47
CA GLN A 174 -5.41 -1.67 8.08
C GLN A 174 -4.36 -1.31 7.02
N PHE A 175 -4.75 -1.35 5.76
CA PHE A 175 -3.84 -1.18 4.64
C PHE A 175 -3.81 0.27 4.12
N LYS A 176 -2.70 0.59 3.48
CA LYS A 176 -2.56 1.72 2.56
C LYS A 176 -2.59 1.19 1.14
N LEU A 177 -3.34 1.88 0.26
CA LEU A 177 -3.45 1.53 -1.15
C LEU A 177 -2.37 2.24 -1.95
N PHE A 178 -1.58 1.46 -2.69
CA PHE A 178 -0.56 1.91 -3.61
C PHE A 178 -1.00 1.59 -5.03
N VAL A 179 -1.25 2.60 -5.82
CA VAL A 179 -1.62 2.43 -7.22
C VAL A 179 -0.47 2.88 -8.10
N ALA A 180 -0.03 2.03 -9.00
CA ALA A 180 0.97 2.39 -10.02
C ALA A 180 0.26 2.61 -11.36
N GLY A 181 0.46 3.78 -11.97
CA GLY A 181 -0.11 4.13 -13.27
C GLY A 181 0.89 4.88 -14.14
N ASN A 182 0.66 4.88 -15.46
CA ASN A 182 1.51 5.61 -16.40
C ASN A 182 1.19 7.11 -16.44
N HIS A 183 -0.05 7.47 -16.14
CA HIS A 183 -0.55 8.84 -16.16
C HIS A 183 -1.17 9.21 -14.82
N LYS A 184 -1.26 10.50 -14.54
CA LYS A 184 -2.04 10.96 -13.39
C LYS A 184 -3.50 10.52 -13.53
N PRO A 185 -4.15 10.08 -12.45
CA PRO A 185 -5.53 9.62 -12.52
C PRO A 185 -6.45 10.73 -13.01
N ALA A 186 -7.34 10.41 -13.97
CA ALA A 186 -8.38 11.32 -14.43
C ALA A 186 -9.51 11.34 -13.39
N ILE A 187 -9.38 12.14 -12.36
CA ILE A 187 -10.40 12.32 -11.33
C ILE A 187 -11.18 13.57 -11.69
N ARG A 188 -12.43 13.41 -12.12
CA ARG A 188 -13.36 14.50 -12.37
C ARG A 188 -14.10 14.82 -11.06
N ASN A 189 -14.18 16.09 -10.71
CA ASN A 189 -14.91 16.55 -9.51
C ASN A 189 -14.36 16.00 -8.18
N ILE A 190 -13.05 16.06 -7.99
CA ILE A 190 -12.43 15.71 -6.72
C ILE A 190 -12.99 16.61 -5.64
N ASP A 191 -13.77 16.04 -4.73
CA ASP A 191 -14.13 16.74 -3.50
C ASP A 191 -12.91 16.88 -2.57
N GLU A 192 -12.99 17.77 -1.61
CA GLU A 192 -11.91 18.05 -0.65
C GLU A 192 -11.53 16.77 0.14
N ALA A 193 -12.48 15.84 0.33
CA ALA A 193 -12.21 14.60 1.03
C ALA A 193 -11.29 13.65 0.22
N MET A 194 -11.42 13.60 -1.10
CA MET A 194 -10.51 12.83 -1.96
C MET A 194 -9.17 13.55 -2.15
N LYS A 195 -9.15 14.88 -2.32
CA LYS A 195 -7.91 15.65 -2.48
C LYS A 195 -6.93 15.40 -1.34
N ARG A 196 -7.41 15.46 -0.09
CA ARG A 196 -6.55 15.26 1.07
C ARG A 196 -6.07 13.81 1.25
N ARG A 197 -6.71 12.83 0.58
CA ARG A 197 -6.34 11.41 0.63
C ARG A 197 -5.34 11.02 -0.45
N LEU A 198 -5.44 11.64 -1.61
CA LEU A 198 -4.66 11.27 -2.78
C LEU A 198 -3.28 11.94 -2.78
N HIS A 199 -2.26 11.14 -2.58
CA HIS A 199 -0.86 11.54 -2.68
C HIS A 199 -0.31 11.13 -4.04
N LEU A 200 0.04 12.12 -4.87
CA LEU A 200 0.61 11.90 -6.20
C LEU A 200 2.13 11.84 -6.10
N ILE A 201 2.69 10.67 -6.39
CA ILE A 201 4.12 10.40 -6.25
C ILE A 201 4.77 10.36 -7.65
N PRO A 202 5.65 11.30 -7.98
CA PRO A 202 6.30 11.32 -9.28
C PRO A 202 7.41 10.27 -9.38
N PHE A 203 7.34 9.43 -10.41
CA PHE A 203 8.41 8.58 -10.89
C PHE A 203 8.68 8.98 -12.34
N THR A 204 9.29 10.15 -12.52
CA THR A 204 9.45 10.81 -13.83
C THR A 204 10.83 10.68 -14.42
N VAL A 205 11.79 10.15 -13.67
CA VAL A 205 13.12 9.86 -14.15
C VAL A 205 13.09 8.58 -14.98
N THR A 206 13.49 8.64 -16.24
CA THR A 206 13.65 7.45 -17.09
C THR A 206 15.01 6.82 -16.82
N ILE A 207 15.02 5.54 -16.48
CA ILE A 207 16.24 4.76 -16.27
C ILE A 207 16.62 4.18 -17.64
N PRO A 208 17.80 4.49 -18.20
CA PRO A 208 18.24 3.91 -19.46
C PRO A 208 18.39 2.39 -19.34
N PRO A 209 18.14 1.63 -20.42
CA PRO A 209 18.48 0.21 -20.43
C PRO A 209 20.00 0.04 -20.32
N GLU A 210 20.43 -0.99 -19.59
CA GLU A 210 21.83 -1.44 -19.52
C GLU A 210 22.32 -1.97 -20.87
#